data_ebc725332a6a5f27ae4b6b90694fb448
#
_entry.id   ebc725332a6a5f27ae4b6b90694fb448
#
_cell.length_a   1.000
_cell.length_b   1.000
_cell.length_c   1.000
_cell.angle_alpha   90.00
_cell.angle_beta   90.00
_cell.angle_gamma   90.00
#
_symmetry.space_group_name_H-M   'P 1'
#
loop_
_entity.id
_entity.type
_entity.pdbx_description
1 polymer ?
#
loop_
_entity_poly.entity_id
_entity_poly.type
_entity_poly.pdbx_seq_one_letter_code
_entity_poly.pdbx_strand_id
1 'polypeptide(L)'
;VFVYSPAIILHGIGGSVMMWIVIIFIYYIIATMLPIDKIIGKVYPLFAFSLLFMAVALMIGLFVKLPQLPELWSDLSKSNLNSNPAWLGTESYMSKNPLFPCLFLTIACGAISGFHATQSPLMARCMKSERYGRPIFYGAMITEGIVALIWATVSMYFFYYGGWREVVPAAVADQFIAQADGGKSLIQFFSAPEVVEHVCSGWLGMFGGLLALLGVVAAPITSGDTAFRSARLIVAEALGIDQRAIRRRLYVCVPMFVAAVLLLVWQMENPDGFNVIWQYFGWANQTLSVFTLWALTVYLVEQKKRYVMTLIPALFMTTVCSTFIFVSNQALGLQGWVGYGLGLAVFAVAIIWFVWWKKHATV
;
A
#
# COMPACT_ATOMS: atom_id res chain seq x y z
N VAL A 1 -4.96 8.11 -2.07
CA VAL A 1 -4.20 7.48 -0.98
C VAL A 1 -3.20 8.47 -0.40
N PHE A 2 -2.14 8.88 -1.12
CA PHE A 2 -1.03 9.73 -0.61
C PHE A 2 -1.43 11.13 -0.14
N VAL A 3 -2.58 11.64 -0.52
CA VAL A 3 -3.11 12.95 -0.07
C VAL A 3 -4.15 12.76 1.03
N TYR A 4 -5.09 11.87 0.82
CA TYR A 4 -6.24 11.69 1.71
C TYR A 4 -5.88 11.03 3.04
N SER A 5 -5.06 9.96 3.03
CA SER A 5 -4.65 9.27 4.26
C SER A 5 -3.92 10.18 5.25
N PRO A 6 -2.87 10.93 4.86
CA PRO A 6 -2.23 11.85 5.80
C PRO A 6 -3.13 13.02 6.20
N ALA A 7 -4.07 13.46 5.34
CA ALA A 7 -5.01 14.52 5.68
C ALA A 7 -5.99 14.12 6.80
N ILE A 8 -6.48 12.86 6.79
CA ILE A 8 -7.32 12.33 7.87
C ILE A 8 -6.54 12.30 9.19
N ILE A 9 -5.32 11.78 9.17
CA ILE A 9 -4.49 11.68 10.38
C ILE A 9 -4.20 13.08 10.95
N LEU A 10 -3.86 14.03 10.08
CA LEU A 10 -3.60 15.42 10.48
C LEU A 10 -4.85 16.16 10.99
N HIS A 11 -6.04 15.76 10.53
CA HIS A 11 -7.29 16.27 11.05
C HIS A 11 -7.46 15.98 12.55
N GLY A 12 -7.01 14.83 13.03
CA GLY A 12 -7.01 14.47 14.45
C GLY A 12 -6.15 15.41 15.31
N ILE A 13 -5.16 16.10 14.73
CA ILE A 13 -4.34 17.12 15.41
C ILE A 13 -5.01 18.51 15.40
N GLY A 14 -5.92 18.76 14.44
CA GLY A 14 -6.68 19.99 14.28
C GLY A 14 -6.82 20.43 12.82
N GLY A 15 -7.77 21.34 12.57
CA GLY A 15 -8.08 21.80 11.23
C GLY A 15 -9.10 20.91 10.50
N SER A 16 -9.46 21.26 9.26
CA SER A 16 -10.35 20.45 8.43
C SER A 16 -9.58 19.51 7.51
N VAL A 17 -10.17 18.37 7.18
CA VAL A 17 -9.58 17.42 6.20
C VAL A 17 -9.28 18.13 4.87
N MET A 18 -10.21 18.99 4.41
CA MET A 18 -10.03 19.73 3.16
C MET A 18 -8.82 20.68 3.21
N MET A 19 -8.60 21.34 4.34
CA MET A 19 -7.44 22.22 4.54
C MET A 19 -6.13 21.42 4.37
N TRP A 20 -6.04 20.25 5.01
CA TRP A 20 -4.86 19.41 4.90
C TRP A 20 -4.65 18.81 3.51
N ILE A 21 -5.74 18.43 2.84
CA ILE A 21 -5.71 17.99 1.44
C ILE A 21 -5.07 19.07 0.55
N VAL A 22 -5.51 20.32 0.68
CA VAL A 22 -4.98 21.44 -0.13
C VAL A 22 -3.51 21.69 0.18
N ILE A 23 -3.12 21.70 1.45
CA ILE A 23 -1.71 21.90 1.86
C ILE A 23 -0.81 20.80 1.29
N ILE A 24 -1.19 19.54 1.45
CA ILE A 24 -0.40 18.39 0.97
C ILE A 24 -0.32 18.39 -0.57
N PHE A 25 -1.41 18.75 -1.24
CA PHE A 25 -1.43 18.80 -2.70
C PHE A 25 -0.55 19.91 -3.25
N ILE A 26 -0.59 21.11 -2.65
CA ILE A 26 0.32 22.20 -2.99
C ILE A 26 1.78 21.80 -2.76
N TYR A 27 2.07 21.10 -1.65
CA TYR A 27 3.39 20.56 -1.39
C TYR A 27 3.85 19.64 -2.53
N TYR A 28 3.00 18.70 -3.01
CA TYR A 28 3.37 17.80 -4.11
C TYR A 28 3.64 18.54 -5.43
N ILE A 29 2.85 19.57 -5.74
CA ILE A 29 3.09 20.39 -6.92
C ILE A 29 4.49 21.02 -6.83
N ILE A 30 4.79 21.65 -5.70
CA ILE A 30 6.08 22.30 -5.45
C ILE A 30 7.21 21.26 -5.49
N ALA A 31 7.06 20.15 -4.79
CA ALA A 31 8.06 19.08 -4.71
C ALA A 31 8.37 18.43 -6.06
N THR A 32 7.35 18.27 -6.90
CA THR A 32 7.53 17.69 -8.24
C THR A 32 8.21 18.66 -9.20
N MET A 33 8.01 19.96 -9.03
CA MET A 33 8.54 21.00 -9.92
C MET A 33 9.95 21.46 -9.58
N LEU A 34 10.31 21.48 -8.29
CA LEU A 34 11.60 21.98 -7.80
C LEU A 34 12.61 20.84 -7.56
N PRO A 35 13.91 21.10 -7.67
CA PRO A 35 14.95 20.18 -7.22
C PRO A 35 15.07 20.25 -5.67
N ILE A 36 14.09 19.73 -4.96
CA ILE A 36 13.94 19.82 -3.51
C ILE A 36 14.88 18.85 -2.76
N ASP A 37 15.66 18.05 -3.47
CA ASP A 37 16.55 17.02 -2.88
C ASP A 37 17.39 17.53 -1.71
N LYS A 38 17.77 18.81 -1.72
CA LYS A 38 18.54 19.43 -0.63
C LYS A 38 17.72 19.71 0.64
N ILE A 39 16.43 20.01 0.52
CA ILE A 39 15.54 20.30 1.66
C ILE A 39 15.02 18.98 2.23
N ILE A 40 14.51 18.13 1.36
CA ILE A 40 13.97 16.81 1.69
C ILE A 40 15.03 15.94 2.36
N GLY A 41 16.26 15.92 1.84
CA GLY A 41 17.37 15.15 2.41
C GLY A 41 17.72 15.52 3.87
N LYS A 42 17.35 16.72 4.33
CA LYS A 42 17.52 17.12 5.74
C LYS A 42 16.34 16.71 6.63
N VAL A 43 15.15 16.63 6.09
CA VAL A 43 13.91 16.31 6.82
C VAL A 43 13.66 14.81 6.86
N TYR A 44 14.06 14.06 5.85
CA TYR A 44 13.87 12.60 5.80
C TYR A 44 14.46 11.82 6.98
N PRO A 45 15.65 12.14 7.52
CA PRO A 45 16.15 11.44 8.70
C PRO A 45 15.23 11.58 9.92
N LEU A 46 14.58 12.75 10.09
CA LEU A 46 13.60 12.96 11.16
C LEU A 46 12.35 12.09 10.94
N PHE A 47 11.86 12.02 9.72
CA PHE A 47 10.72 11.18 9.37
C PHE A 47 11.03 9.69 9.53
N ALA A 48 12.21 9.25 9.10
CA ALA A 48 12.67 7.88 9.31
C ALA A 48 12.78 7.53 10.79
N PHE A 49 13.32 8.43 11.61
CA PHE A 49 13.37 8.25 13.06
C PHE A 49 11.97 8.13 13.66
N SER A 50 11.04 9.01 13.30
CA SER A 50 9.66 8.97 13.80
C SER A 50 8.95 7.67 13.40
N LEU A 51 9.14 7.20 12.16
CA LEU A 51 8.57 5.95 11.68
C LEU A 51 9.14 4.72 12.41
N LEU A 52 10.46 4.69 12.62
CA LEU A 52 11.11 3.61 13.37
C LEU A 52 10.72 3.64 14.85
N PHE A 53 10.63 4.84 15.44
CA PHE A 53 10.11 5.00 16.80
C PHE A 53 8.69 4.42 16.93
N MET A 54 7.80 4.77 16.02
CA MET A 54 6.44 4.22 15.99
C MET A 54 6.46 2.69 15.90
N ALA A 55 7.22 2.12 14.97
CA ALA A 55 7.29 0.69 14.79
C ALA A 55 7.78 -0.05 16.05
N VAL A 56 8.85 0.47 16.68
CA VAL A 56 9.40 -0.10 17.91
C VAL A 56 8.43 0.08 19.09
N ALA A 57 7.81 1.25 19.21
CA ALA A 57 6.85 1.53 20.29
C ALA A 57 5.59 0.65 20.19
N LEU A 58 5.04 0.47 18.99
CA LEU A 58 3.93 -0.46 18.74
C LEU A 58 4.33 -1.91 19.01
N MET A 59 5.52 -2.32 18.60
CA MET A 59 6.03 -3.66 18.89
C MET A 59 6.15 -3.90 20.39
N ILE A 60 6.69 -2.95 21.16
CA ILE A 60 6.75 -3.02 22.62
C ILE A 60 5.33 -3.07 23.20
N GLY A 61 4.41 -2.24 22.72
CA GLY A 61 3.01 -2.25 23.13
C GLY A 61 2.35 -3.61 22.91
N LEU A 62 2.59 -4.27 21.79
CA LEU A 62 2.10 -5.62 21.51
C LEU A 62 2.67 -6.66 22.51
N PHE A 63 3.95 -6.60 22.83
CA PHE A 63 4.55 -7.52 23.81
C PHE A 63 4.12 -7.24 25.24
N VAL A 64 3.82 -6.00 25.60
CA VAL A 64 3.34 -5.65 26.95
C VAL A 64 1.87 -6.03 27.12
N LYS A 65 1.04 -5.75 26.12
CA LYS A 65 -0.40 -6.03 26.18
C LYS A 65 -0.73 -7.50 25.91
N LEU A 66 0.11 -8.21 25.15
CA LEU A 66 -0.12 -9.60 24.71
C LEU A 66 -1.59 -9.83 24.28
N PRO A 67 -2.10 -9.05 23.32
CA PRO A 67 -3.50 -9.14 22.94
C PRO A 67 -3.82 -10.52 22.38
N GLN A 68 -5.07 -10.96 22.57
CA GLN A 68 -5.56 -12.14 21.89
C GLN A 68 -5.60 -11.86 20.38
N LEU A 69 -4.99 -12.75 19.60
CA LEU A 69 -4.97 -12.69 18.15
C LEU A 69 -5.73 -13.87 17.59
N PRO A 70 -6.45 -13.69 16.47
CA PRO A 70 -7.16 -14.79 15.82
C PRO A 70 -6.15 -15.77 15.21
N GLU A 71 -6.41 -17.05 15.40
CA GLU A 71 -5.65 -18.11 14.76
C GLU A 71 -5.99 -18.21 13.26
N LEU A 72 -4.97 -18.16 12.42
CA LEU A 72 -5.14 -18.12 10.96
C LEU A 72 -5.94 -19.32 10.42
N TRP A 73 -5.71 -20.50 10.98
CA TRP A 73 -6.27 -21.75 10.46
C TRP A 73 -7.58 -22.16 11.10
N SER A 74 -7.82 -21.77 12.35
CA SER A 74 -9.02 -22.16 13.10
C SER A 74 -10.08 -21.06 13.12
N ASP A 75 -9.67 -19.81 13.30
CA ASP A 75 -10.60 -18.70 13.56
C ASP A 75 -10.99 -17.96 12.28
N LEU A 76 -10.08 -17.83 11.31
CA LEU A 76 -10.41 -17.23 10.01
C LEU A 76 -11.31 -18.10 9.14
N SER A 77 -11.16 -19.42 9.20
CA SER A 77 -11.97 -20.34 8.41
C SER A 77 -13.38 -20.55 8.98
N LYS A 78 -13.52 -20.54 10.30
CA LYS A 78 -14.79 -20.67 11.02
C LYS A 78 -15.42 -19.33 11.32
N SER A 79 -14.68 -18.30 11.10
CA SER A 79 -14.95 -16.89 11.19
C SER A 79 -15.99 -16.46 12.22
N ASN A 80 -15.51 -16.14 13.39
CA ASN A 80 -16.15 -15.15 14.23
C ASN A 80 -16.37 -13.82 13.46
N LEU A 81 -15.63 -13.58 12.40
CA LEU A 81 -15.88 -12.52 11.42
C LEU A 81 -17.27 -12.62 10.76
N ASN A 82 -17.73 -13.84 10.48
CA ASN A 82 -19.06 -14.06 9.86
C ASN A 82 -20.19 -14.07 10.88
N SER A 83 -19.91 -14.26 12.15
CA SER A 83 -20.93 -14.37 13.22
C SER A 83 -21.14 -13.08 14.01
N ASN A 84 -20.30 -12.06 13.81
CA ASN A 84 -20.46 -10.77 14.48
C ASN A 84 -21.05 -9.75 13.51
N PRO A 85 -22.34 -9.38 13.63
CA PRO A 85 -23.02 -8.42 12.73
C PRO A 85 -22.33 -7.05 12.70
N ALA A 86 -21.71 -6.62 13.79
CA ALA A 86 -20.98 -5.37 13.89
C ALA A 86 -19.72 -5.33 13.01
N TRP A 87 -19.27 -6.49 12.50
CA TRP A 87 -18.05 -6.58 11.70
C TRP A 87 -18.31 -6.47 10.20
N LEU A 88 -19.39 -7.08 9.71
CA LEU A 88 -19.45 -7.45 8.30
C LEU A 88 -20.75 -7.06 7.60
N GLY A 89 -21.72 -6.57 8.33
CA GLY A 89 -23.05 -6.44 7.78
C GLY A 89 -23.65 -7.82 7.43
N THR A 90 -24.63 -7.83 6.56
CA THR A 90 -25.40 -9.02 6.19
C THR A 90 -24.69 -10.01 5.26
N GLU A 91 -23.58 -9.58 4.62
CA GLU A 91 -22.79 -10.42 3.73
C GLU A 91 -21.39 -10.69 4.26
N SER A 92 -20.95 -11.94 4.19
CA SER A 92 -19.63 -12.33 4.62
C SER A 92 -18.52 -11.54 3.91
N TYR A 93 -17.63 -10.92 4.66
CA TYR A 93 -16.46 -10.23 4.11
C TYR A 93 -15.62 -11.16 3.23
N MET A 94 -15.52 -12.43 3.58
CA MET A 94 -14.76 -13.44 2.83
C MET A 94 -15.42 -13.79 1.49
N SER A 95 -16.73 -13.65 1.34
CA SER A 95 -17.40 -13.87 0.06
C SER A 95 -17.11 -12.75 -0.94
N LYS A 96 -16.92 -11.53 -0.45
CA LYS A 96 -16.56 -10.36 -1.27
C LYS A 96 -15.05 -10.26 -1.52
N ASN A 97 -14.25 -10.74 -0.58
CA ASN A 97 -12.78 -10.68 -0.61
C ASN A 97 -12.19 -12.08 -0.36
N PRO A 98 -12.18 -12.95 -1.36
CA PRO A 98 -11.67 -14.30 -1.20
C PRO A 98 -10.18 -14.27 -0.83
N LEU A 99 -9.77 -15.23 0.03
CA LEU A 99 -8.41 -15.32 0.54
C LEU A 99 -7.38 -15.29 -0.61
N PHE A 100 -7.61 -16.07 -1.65
CA PHE A 100 -6.89 -15.95 -2.90
C PHE A 100 -7.80 -15.24 -3.93
N PRO A 101 -7.41 -14.14 -4.55
CA PRO A 101 -6.06 -13.52 -4.57
C PRO A 101 -5.88 -12.37 -3.56
N CYS A 102 -6.91 -11.95 -2.81
CA CYS A 102 -6.91 -10.68 -2.08
C CYS A 102 -5.86 -10.62 -0.97
N LEU A 103 -5.67 -11.70 -0.20
CA LEU A 103 -4.64 -11.75 0.84
C LEU A 103 -3.24 -11.57 0.24
N PHE A 104 -2.95 -12.29 -0.85
CA PHE A 104 -1.64 -12.25 -1.49
C PHE A 104 -1.35 -10.90 -2.15
N LEU A 105 -2.40 -10.23 -2.66
CA LEU A 105 -2.28 -8.87 -3.17
C LEU A 105 -1.82 -7.90 -2.06
N THR A 106 -2.36 -8.06 -0.86
CA THR A 106 -2.08 -7.20 0.29
C THR A 106 -0.72 -7.51 0.91
N ILE A 107 -0.43 -8.78 1.20
CA ILE A 107 0.83 -9.21 1.83
C ILE A 107 2.02 -8.91 0.94
N ALA A 108 1.90 -9.09 -0.37
CA ALA A 108 2.99 -8.87 -1.30
C ALA A 108 3.48 -7.42 -1.32
N CYS A 109 2.70 -6.44 -0.86
CA CYS A 109 3.15 -5.06 -0.76
C CYS A 109 4.39 -4.90 0.13
N GLY A 110 4.48 -5.66 1.24
CA GLY A 110 5.66 -5.67 2.11
C GLY A 110 6.81 -6.58 1.65
N ALA A 111 6.60 -7.42 0.64
CA ALA A 111 7.61 -8.37 0.15
C ALA A 111 8.06 -8.06 -1.28
N ILE A 112 7.15 -7.68 -2.16
CA ILE A 112 7.39 -7.45 -3.59
C ILE A 112 6.56 -6.23 -4.01
N SER A 113 7.09 -5.03 -3.80
CA SER A 113 6.39 -3.79 -4.16
C SER A 113 6.77 -3.30 -5.56
N GLY A 114 5.81 -2.77 -6.29
CA GLY A 114 6.04 -2.08 -7.56
C GLY A 114 6.91 -0.83 -7.44
N PHE A 115 7.01 -0.24 -6.25
CA PHE A 115 7.94 0.85 -5.98
C PHE A 115 9.39 0.48 -6.21
N HIS A 116 9.75 -0.80 -6.17
CA HIS A 116 11.11 -1.26 -6.52
C HIS A 116 11.46 -0.93 -7.97
N ALA A 117 10.51 -0.97 -8.89
CA ALA A 117 10.74 -0.60 -10.29
C ALA A 117 11.08 0.89 -10.45
N THR A 118 10.44 1.76 -9.66
CA THR A 118 10.56 3.21 -9.82
C THR A 118 11.64 3.83 -8.92
N GLN A 119 11.80 3.32 -7.71
CA GLN A 119 12.69 3.92 -6.70
C GLN A 119 14.07 3.27 -6.63
N SER A 120 14.17 1.95 -6.80
CA SER A 120 15.46 1.27 -6.71
C SER A 120 16.50 1.79 -7.71
N PRO A 121 16.17 2.09 -8.98
CA PRO A 121 17.12 2.69 -9.90
C PRO A 121 17.59 4.08 -9.46
N LEU A 122 16.73 4.89 -8.86
CA LEU A 122 17.09 6.20 -8.33
C LEU A 122 18.04 6.06 -7.14
N MET A 123 17.74 5.15 -6.21
CA MET A 123 18.59 4.85 -5.06
C MET A 123 19.95 4.29 -5.48
N ALA A 124 19.98 3.41 -6.48
CA ALA A 124 21.23 2.85 -7.01
C ALA A 124 22.19 3.95 -7.53
N ARG A 125 21.64 4.99 -8.18
CA ARG A 125 22.42 6.15 -8.65
C ARG A 125 22.97 7.02 -7.51
N CYS A 126 22.34 6.99 -6.34
CA CYS A 126 22.75 7.77 -5.16
C CYS A 126 23.73 7.03 -4.26
N MET A 127 23.96 5.74 -4.47
CA MET A 127 24.88 4.95 -3.66
C MET A 127 26.34 5.35 -3.90
N LYS A 128 27.10 5.53 -2.81
CA LYS A 128 28.53 5.84 -2.87
C LYS A 128 29.40 4.62 -3.18
N SER A 129 28.91 3.41 -2.90
CA SER A 129 29.63 2.15 -3.10
C SER A 129 28.65 0.99 -3.22
N GLU A 130 28.95 0.01 -4.08
CA GLU A 130 28.16 -1.22 -4.25
C GLU A 130 28.07 -2.06 -2.97
N ARG A 131 29.01 -1.90 -2.03
CA ARG A 131 28.99 -2.58 -0.72
C ARG A 131 27.73 -2.25 0.10
N TYR A 132 27.14 -1.08 -0.12
CA TYR A 132 25.89 -0.67 0.52
C TYR A 132 24.64 -1.25 -0.13
N GLY A 133 24.75 -1.89 -1.28
CA GLY A 133 23.59 -2.44 -1.98
C GLY A 133 22.79 -3.42 -1.12
N ARG A 134 23.48 -4.37 -0.47
CA ARG A 134 22.79 -5.37 0.37
C ARG A 134 22.07 -4.75 1.59
N PRO A 135 22.69 -3.93 2.44
CA PRO A 135 21.98 -3.30 3.56
C PRO A 135 20.89 -2.33 3.10
N ILE A 136 21.08 -1.57 2.01
CA ILE A 136 20.10 -0.61 1.53
C ILE A 136 18.88 -1.33 0.93
N PHE A 137 19.06 -2.24 -0.02
CA PHE A 137 17.93 -2.86 -0.71
C PHE A 137 17.32 -4.02 0.08
N TYR A 138 18.14 -5.00 0.48
CA TYR A 138 17.66 -6.16 1.22
C TYR A 138 17.29 -5.82 2.67
N GLY A 139 18.10 -5.00 3.34
CA GLY A 139 17.82 -4.54 4.71
C GLY A 139 16.55 -3.71 4.80
N ALA A 140 16.29 -2.84 3.82
CA ALA A 140 15.04 -2.08 3.76
C ALA A 140 13.83 -3.01 3.62
N MET A 141 13.90 -4.06 2.80
CA MET A 141 12.80 -5.01 2.63
C MET A 141 12.50 -5.80 3.89
N ILE A 142 13.53 -6.23 4.64
CA ILE A 142 13.33 -6.89 5.93
C ILE A 142 12.65 -5.93 6.91
N THR A 143 13.10 -4.70 6.98
CA THR A 143 12.50 -3.68 7.87
C THR A 143 11.04 -3.41 7.49
N GLU A 144 10.74 -3.26 6.20
CA GLU A 144 9.37 -3.09 5.69
C GLU A 144 8.49 -4.28 6.07
N GLY A 145 8.97 -5.51 5.89
CA GLY A 145 8.26 -6.74 6.27
C GLY A 145 7.95 -6.79 7.77
N ILE A 146 8.90 -6.42 8.62
CA ILE A 146 8.69 -6.36 10.08
C ILE A 146 7.62 -5.31 10.43
N VAL A 147 7.70 -4.12 9.85
CA VAL A 147 6.70 -3.06 10.07
C VAL A 147 5.31 -3.50 9.58
N ALA A 148 5.24 -4.18 8.43
CA ALA A 148 3.99 -4.73 7.92
C ALA A 148 3.38 -5.79 8.86
N LEU A 149 4.20 -6.67 9.47
CA LEU A 149 3.74 -7.64 10.46
C LEU A 149 3.23 -6.95 11.74
N ILE A 150 3.91 -5.91 12.21
CA ILE A 150 3.43 -5.11 13.35
C ILE A 150 2.05 -4.54 13.07
N TRP A 151 1.85 -3.93 11.90
CA TRP A 151 0.55 -3.37 11.50
C TRP A 151 -0.52 -4.42 11.28
N ALA A 152 -0.17 -5.58 10.71
CA ALA A 152 -1.10 -6.70 10.59
C ALA A 152 -1.60 -7.16 11.98
N THR A 153 -0.69 -7.29 12.94
CA THR A 153 -1.00 -7.69 14.31
C THR A 153 -1.86 -6.63 15.02
N VAL A 154 -1.51 -5.36 14.88
CA VAL A 154 -2.28 -4.23 15.44
C VAL A 154 -3.68 -4.17 14.84
N SER A 155 -3.83 -4.40 13.53
CA SER A 155 -5.14 -4.45 12.88
C SER A 155 -5.98 -5.63 13.37
N MET A 156 -5.37 -6.81 13.53
CA MET A 156 -6.04 -7.96 14.12
C MET A 156 -6.52 -7.67 15.55
N TYR A 157 -5.69 -7.06 16.39
CA TYR A 157 -6.10 -6.61 17.72
C TYR A 157 -7.28 -5.65 17.66
N PHE A 158 -7.19 -4.61 16.81
CA PHE A 158 -8.23 -3.59 16.70
C PHE A 158 -9.57 -4.20 16.30
N PHE A 159 -9.56 -4.98 15.24
CA PHE A 159 -10.79 -5.46 14.62
C PHE A 159 -11.34 -6.75 15.26
N TYR A 160 -10.56 -7.64 15.79
CA TYR A 160 -11.06 -8.91 16.29
C TYR A 160 -11.57 -8.79 17.74
N TYR A 161 -11.24 -9.17 18.68
CA TYR A 161 -11.69 -9.28 20.06
C TYR A 161 -12.11 -7.96 20.75
N GLY A 162 -12.52 -6.96 19.99
CA GLY A 162 -13.04 -5.70 20.52
C GLY A 162 -11.97 -4.74 21.01
N GLY A 163 -10.73 -4.91 20.57
CA GLY A 163 -9.62 -4.02 20.94
C GLY A 163 -9.84 -2.56 20.58
N TRP A 164 -10.66 -2.27 19.56
CA TRP A 164 -11.08 -0.91 19.23
C TRP A 164 -11.74 -0.17 20.41
N ARG A 165 -12.45 -0.85 21.31
CA ARG A 165 -13.09 -0.25 22.49
C ARG A 165 -12.10 0.32 23.49
N GLU A 166 -10.85 -0.17 23.50
CA GLU A 166 -9.82 0.33 24.39
C GLU A 166 -9.16 1.62 23.89
N VAL A 167 -9.13 1.82 22.58
CA VAL A 167 -8.35 2.92 21.94
C VAL A 167 -9.22 4.00 21.31
N VAL A 168 -10.47 3.69 20.98
CA VAL A 168 -11.41 4.63 20.37
C VAL A 168 -12.09 5.45 21.47
N PRO A 169 -12.18 6.78 21.33
CA PRO A 169 -12.93 7.63 22.26
C PRO A 169 -14.40 7.20 22.37
N ALA A 170 -14.98 7.27 23.58
CA ALA A 170 -16.35 6.83 23.86
C ALA A 170 -17.39 7.45 22.91
N ALA A 171 -17.28 8.74 22.62
CA ALA A 171 -18.19 9.44 21.71
C ALA A 171 -18.17 8.87 20.27
N VAL A 172 -17.01 8.41 19.77
CA VAL A 172 -16.88 7.79 18.46
C VAL A 172 -17.37 6.35 18.51
N ALA A 173 -17.10 5.65 19.60
CA ALA A 173 -17.59 4.29 19.84
C ALA A 173 -19.13 4.25 19.86
N ASP A 174 -19.78 5.20 20.52
CA ASP A 174 -21.25 5.33 20.57
C ASP A 174 -21.83 5.63 19.18
N GLN A 175 -21.17 6.47 18.39
CA GLN A 175 -21.56 6.72 17.00
C GLN A 175 -21.47 5.48 16.13
N PHE A 176 -20.44 4.66 16.33
CA PHE A 176 -20.31 3.40 15.61
C PHE A 176 -21.43 2.43 16.02
N ILE A 177 -21.69 2.26 17.32
CA ILE A 177 -22.72 1.37 17.82
C ILE A 177 -24.09 1.74 17.24
N ALA A 178 -24.43 3.04 17.23
CA ALA A 178 -25.67 3.53 16.62
C ALA A 178 -25.78 3.25 15.11
N GLN A 179 -24.66 3.26 14.39
CA GLN A 179 -24.65 2.93 12.95
C GLN A 179 -24.56 1.42 12.69
N ALA A 180 -24.01 0.64 13.60
CA ALA A 180 -23.95 -0.81 13.53
C ALA A 180 -25.34 -1.43 13.59
N ASP A 181 -26.28 -0.84 14.35
CA ASP A 181 -27.70 -1.22 14.37
C ASP A 181 -28.35 -1.02 12.98
N GLY A 182 -27.86 -0.09 12.17
CA GLY A 182 -28.23 0.12 10.76
C GLY A 182 -27.51 -0.78 9.75
N GLY A 183 -26.68 -1.73 10.22
CA GLY A 183 -25.98 -2.71 9.38
C GLY A 183 -24.60 -2.26 8.87
N LYS A 184 -24.06 -1.14 9.35
CA LYS A 184 -22.71 -0.70 8.99
C LYS A 184 -21.65 -1.50 9.75
N SER A 185 -20.69 -2.08 9.03
CA SER A 185 -19.62 -2.87 9.65
C SER A 185 -18.49 -1.99 10.21
N LEU A 186 -17.72 -2.54 11.15
CA LEU A 186 -16.56 -1.88 11.77
C LEU A 186 -15.52 -1.44 10.72
N ILE A 187 -15.27 -2.28 9.71
CA ILE A 187 -14.34 -2.00 8.61
C ILE A 187 -14.86 -0.87 7.69
N GLN A 188 -16.17 -0.72 7.57
CA GLN A 188 -16.77 0.38 6.80
C GLN A 188 -16.81 1.68 7.59
N PHE A 189 -16.83 1.59 8.92
CA PHE A 189 -16.86 2.76 9.79
C PHE A 189 -15.46 3.36 9.99
N PHE A 190 -14.46 2.51 10.28
CA PHE A 190 -13.08 2.97 10.49
C PHE A 190 -12.22 2.72 9.26
N SER A 191 -11.74 3.81 8.67
CA SER A 191 -10.71 3.73 7.62
C SER A 191 -9.35 3.36 8.20
N ALA A 192 -8.44 2.81 7.38
CA ALA A 192 -7.10 2.45 7.82
C ALA A 192 -6.32 3.60 8.49
N PRO A 193 -6.37 4.87 8.01
CA PRO A 193 -5.74 6.00 8.70
C PRO A 193 -6.31 6.29 10.08
N GLU A 194 -7.63 6.15 10.27
CA GLU A 194 -8.28 6.35 11.58
C GLU A 194 -7.88 5.27 12.59
N VAL A 195 -7.76 4.01 12.14
CA VAL A 195 -7.23 2.92 12.99
C VAL A 195 -5.83 3.24 13.49
N VAL A 196 -4.97 3.74 12.59
CA VAL A 196 -3.61 4.16 12.94
C VAL A 196 -3.62 5.27 13.99
N GLU A 197 -4.44 6.29 13.81
CA GLU A 197 -4.56 7.39 14.73
C GLU A 197 -5.01 6.91 16.12
N HIS A 198 -6.10 6.16 16.19
CA HIS A 198 -6.66 5.69 17.45
C HIS A 198 -5.69 4.76 18.22
N VAL A 199 -5.02 3.85 17.52
CA VAL A 199 -4.07 2.94 18.16
C VAL A 199 -2.83 3.69 18.65
N CYS A 200 -2.24 4.55 17.83
CA CYS A 200 -1.06 5.32 18.22
C CYS A 200 -1.37 6.26 19.40
N SER A 201 -2.49 6.96 19.37
CA SER A 201 -2.90 7.86 20.46
C SER A 201 -3.28 7.09 21.72
N GLY A 202 -4.00 5.98 21.60
CA GLY A 202 -4.47 5.19 22.73
C GLY A 202 -3.33 4.42 23.44
N TRP A 203 -2.34 3.92 22.72
CA TRP A 203 -1.26 3.12 23.31
C TRP A 203 -0.06 3.93 23.74
N LEU A 204 0.27 5.01 23.04
CA LEU A 204 1.52 5.76 23.25
C LEU A 204 1.29 7.09 24.00
N GLY A 205 0.04 7.40 24.30
CA GLY A 205 -0.32 8.66 24.95
C GLY A 205 -0.03 9.86 24.03
N MET A 206 -0.16 11.07 24.60
CA MET A 206 -0.12 12.31 23.81
C MET A 206 1.22 12.53 23.07
N PHE A 207 2.36 12.42 23.75
CA PHE A 207 3.66 12.66 23.13
C PHE A 207 4.10 11.51 22.19
N GLY A 208 3.97 10.28 22.65
CA GLY A 208 4.31 9.11 21.85
C GLY A 208 3.39 8.97 20.66
N GLY A 209 2.10 9.24 20.83
CA GLY A 209 1.11 9.28 19.77
C GLY A 209 1.44 10.33 18.72
N LEU A 210 1.76 11.57 19.11
CA LEU A 210 2.13 12.64 18.19
C LEU A 210 3.38 12.28 17.36
N LEU A 211 4.42 11.74 18.00
CA LEU A 211 5.64 11.34 17.30
C LEU A 211 5.39 10.15 16.35
N ALA A 212 4.57 9.20 16.76
CA ALA A 212 4.16 8.08 15.91
C ALA A 212 3.35 8.55 14.70
N LEU A 213 2.38 9.44 14.92
CA LEU A 213 1.56 10.03 13.86
C LEU A 213 2.40 10.80 12.85
N LEU A 214 3.42 11.54 13.30
CA LEU A 214 4.37 12.19 12.39
C LEU A 214 5.07 11.17 11.48
N GLY A 215 5.47 10.02 12.00
CA GLY A 215 6.06 8.94 11.20
C GLY A 215 5.07 8.38 10.17
N VAL A 216 3.83 8.14 10.57
CA VAL A 216 2.79 7.59 9.68
C VAL A 216 2.34 8.60 8.63
N VAL A 217 2.27 9.88 8.97
CA VAL A 217 1.96 10.98 8.02
C VAL A 217 3.10 11.17 7.02
N ALA A 218 4.33 11.11 7.50
CA ALA A 218 5.51 11.30 6.66
C ALA A 218 5.66 10.19 5.59
N ALA A 219 5.33 8.95 5.91
CA ALA A 219 5.48 7.82 4.99
C ALA A 219 4.69 8.00 3.68
N PRO A 220 3.37 8.26 3.66
CA PRO A 220 2.64 8.51 2.42
C PRO A 220 3.05 9.84 1.75
N ILE A 221 3.44 10.86 2.50
CA ILE A 221 3.88 12.13 1.92
C ILE A 221 5.18 11.94 1.14
N THR A 222 6.18 11.26 1.71
CA THR A 222 7.45 11.00 1.03
C THR A 222 7.28 10.05 -0.15
N SER A 223 6.41 9.05 -0.01
CA SER A 223 6.07 8.11 -1.10
C SER A 223 5.35 8.82 -2.24
N GLY A 224 4.41 9.71 -1.93
CA GLY A 224 3.69 10.50 -2.93
C GLY A 224 4.61 11.44 -3.72
N ASP A 225 5.52 12.15 -3.05
CA ASP A 225 6.53 12.98 -3.73
C ASP A 225 7.35 12.16 -4.74
N THR A 226 7.84 11.00 -4.30
CA THR A 226 8.64 10.13 -5.16
C THR A 226 7.79 9.53 -6.29
N ALA A 227 6.54 9.15 -6.03
CA ALA A 227 5.63 8.60 -7.02
C ALA A 227 5.30 9.63 -8.12
N PHE A 228 4.94 10.86 -7.77
CA PHE A 228 4.67 11.92 -8.75
C PHE A 228 5.91 12.28 -9.57
N ARG A 229 7.08 12.32 -8.94
CA ARG A 229 8.36 12.57 -9.63
C ARG A 229 8.70 11.45 -10.60
N SER A 230 8.56 10.20 -10.19
CA SER A 230 8.81 9.03 -11.04
C SER A 230 7.82 8.98 -12.20
N ALA A 231 6.53 9.18 -11.94
CA ALA A 231 5.51 9.22 -12.98
C ALA A 231 5.81 10.30 -14.03
N ARG A 232 6.18 11.52 -13.59
CA ARG A 232 6.60 12.58 -14.49
C ARG A 232 7.79 12.17 -15.37
N LEU A 233 8.81 11.55 -14.79
CA LEU A 233 10.01 11.15 -15.54
C LEU A 233 9.69 10.04 -16.54
N ILE A 234 8.92 9.03 -16.14
CA ILE A 234 8.52 7.91 -17.01
C ILE A 234 7.69 8.40 -18.19
N VAL A 235 6.68 9.24 -17.92
CA VAL A 235 5.84 9.81 -18.99
C VAL A 235 6.64 10.71 -19.91
N ALA A 236 7.53 11.53 -19.36
CA ALA A 236 8.39 12.39 -20.16
C ALA A 236 9.35 11.59 -21.05
N GLU A 237 9.92 10.51 -20.55
CA GLU A 237 10.79 9.60 -21.31
C GLU A 237 10.01 8.90 -22.43
N ALA A 238 8.82 8.38 -22.13
CA ALA A 238 7.95 7.73 -23.11
C ALA A 238 7.51 8.67 -24.24
N LEU A 239 7.30 9.97 -23.93
CA LEU A 239 6.91 11.00 -24.91
C LEU A 239 8.11 11.71 -25.55
N GLY A 240 9.34 11.38 -25.18
CA GLY A 240 10.56 12.05 -25.67
C GLY A 240 10.67 13.52 -25.25
N ILE A 241 10.05 13.93 -24.14
CA ILE A 241 10.02 15.32 -23.66
C ILE A 241 11.22 15.60 -22.75
N ASP A 242 12.11 16.49 -23.19
CA ASP A 242 13.22 16.94 -22.34
C ASP A 242 12.72 17.70 -21.10
N GLN A 243 13.17 17.29 -19.92
CA GLN A 243 12.75 17.81 -18.62
C GLN A 243 13.63 18.93 -18.05
N ARG A 244 14.58 19.45 -18.80
CA ARG A 244 15.48 20.52 -18.33
C ARG A 244 14.74 21.83 -18.14
N ALA A 245 13.84 22.19 -19.06
CA ALA A 245 13.07 23.43 -19.00
C ALA A 245 11.79 23.27 -18.16
N ILE A 246 11.51 24.23 -17.27
CA ILE A 246 10.31 24.23 -16.40
C ILE A 246 9.03 24.17 -17.25
N ARG A 247 8.95 24.88 -18.35
CA ARG A 247 7.78 24.86 -19.25
C ARG A 247 7.48 23.45 -19.78
N ARG A 248 8.50 22.68 -20.15
CA ARG A 248 8.34 21.30 -20.62
C ARG A 248 7.91 20.35 -19.51
N ARG A 249 8.35 20.60 -18.27
CA ARG A 249 7.85 19.85 -17.09
C ARG A 249 6.36 20.08 -16.88
N LEU A 250 5.85 21.30 -17.06
CA LEU A 250 4.45 21.63 -16.92
C LEU A 250 3.56 20.83 -17.88
N TYR A 251 3.98 20.58 -19.11
CA TYR A 251 3.19 19.77 -20.06
C TYR A 251 2.90 18.35 -19.55
N VAL A 252 3.78 17.79 -18.76
CA VAL A 252 3.59 16.45 -18.16
C VAL A 252 2.90 16.57 -16.80
N CYS A 253 3.31 17.53 -15.96
CA CYS A 253 2.79 17.66 -14.61
C CYS A 253 1.33 18.09 -14.55
N VAL A 254 0.90 19.04 -15.41
CA VAL A 254 -0.46 19.58 -15.34
C VAL A 254 -1.52 18.51 -15.61
N PRO A 255 -1.46 17.72 -16.70
CA PRO A 255 -2.42 16.64 -16.89
C PRO A 255 -2.40 15.60 -15.77
N MET A 256 -1.22 15.27 -15.26
CA MET A 256 -1.07 14.32 -14.17
C MET A 256 -1.72 14.81 -12.87
N PHE A 257 -1.53 16.09 -12.51
CA PHE A 257 -2.17 16.67 -11.33
C PHE A 257 -3.67 16.87 -11.52
N VAL A 258 -4.13 17.23 -12.71
CA VAL A 258 -5.56 17.30 -13.03
C VAL A 258 -6.21 15.92 -12.83
N ALA A 259 -5.60 14.86 -13.37
CA ALA A 259 -6.10 13.50 -13.16
C ALA A 259 -6.13 13.11 -11.67
N ALA A 260 -5.10 13.49 -10.90
CA ALA A 260 -5.04 13.23 -9.47
C ALA A 260 -6.15 13.98 -8.69
N VAL A 261 -6.44 15.24 -9.06
CA VAL A 261 -7.54 16.00 -8.47
C VAL A 261 -8.90 15.38 -8.80
N LEU A 262 -9.12 14.99 -10.06
CA LEU A 262 -10.37 14.33 -10.47
C LEU A 262 -10.61 13.03 -9.69
N LEU A 263 -9.58 12.21 -9.54
CA LEU A 263 -9.66 10.99 -8.72
C LEU A 263 -9.92 11.29 -7.24
N LEU A 264 -9.33 12.35 -6.72
CA LEU A 264 -9.53 12.77 -5.33
C LEU A 264 -10.97 13.26 -5.09
N VAL A 265 -11.51 14.08 -5.98
CA VAL A 265 -12.90 14.57 -5.91
C VAL A 265 -13.86 13.38 -6.02
N TRP A 266 -13.65 12.50 -7.00
CA TRP A 266 -14.46 11.29 -7.13
C TRP A 266 -14.45 10.43 -5.86
N GLN A 267 -13.28 10.24 -5.24
CA GLN A 267 -13.13 9.51 -3.99
C GLN A 267 -13.92 10.16 -2.85
N MET A 268 -13.94 11.48 -2.77
CA MET A 268 -14.63 12.21 -1.69
C MET A 268 -16.14 12.21 -1.85
N GLU A 269 -16.64 12.18 -3.08
CA GLU A 269 -18.07 12.14 -3.38
C GLU A 269 -18.71 10.75 -3.20
N ASN A 270 -17.89 9.69 -3.22
CA ASN A 270 -18.36 8.32 -3.09
C ASN A 270 -18.11 7.77 -1.68
N PRO A 271 -19.13 7.22 -0.98
CA PRO A 271 -18.99 6.68 0.38
C PRO A 271 -17.90 5.61 0.51
N ASP A 272 -17.75 4.74 -0.50
CA ASP A 272 -16.72 3.69 -0.55
C ASP A 272 -15.50 4.08 -1.39
N GLY A 273 -15.42 5.33 -1.85
CA GLY A 273 -14.40 5.79 -2.80
C GLY A 273 -12.97 5.56 -2.32
N PHE A 274 -12.70 5.74 -1.03
CA PHE A 274 -11.39 5.46 -0.46
C PHE A 274 -11.01 3.98 -0.58
N ASN A 275 -11.91 3.07 -0.20
CA ASN A 275 -11.66 1.63 -0.23
C ASN A 275 -11.45 1.12 -1.66
N VAL A 276 -12.23 1.63 -2.61
CA VAL A 276 -12.07 1.31 -4.03
C VAL A 276 -10.69 1.74 -4.53
N ILE A 277 -10.30 3.00 -4.31
CA ILE A 277 -8.99 3.49 -4.74
C ILE A 277 -7.85 2.75 -4.03
N TRP A 278 -8.02 2.42 -2.75
CA TRP A 278 -7.02 1.66 -1.99
C TRP A 278 -6.77 0.27 -2.60
N GLN A 279 -7.82 -0.44 -2.98
CA GLN A 279 -7.70 -1.75 -3.61
C GLN A 279 -7.08 -1.68 -5.01
N TYR A 280 -7.49 -0.71 -5.84
CA TYR A 280 -6.85 -0.48 -7.13
C TYR A 280 -5.40 -0.03 -7.02
N PHE A 281 -5.08 0.77 -6.01
CA PHE A 281 -3.69 1.14 -5.71
C PHE A 281 -2.84 -0.10 -5.37
N GLY A 282 -3.35 -0.97 -4.49
CA GLY A 282 -2.68 -2.23 -4.16
C GLY A 282 -2.48 -3.11 -5.41
N TRP A 283 -3.52 -3.28 -6.22
CA TRP A 283 -3.44 -4.06 -7.45
C TRP A 283 -2.46 -3.46 -8.47
N ALA A 284 -2.50 -2.16 -8.71
CA ALA A 284 -1.60 -1.48 -9.64
C ALA A 284 -0.14 -1.60 -9.20
N ASN A 285 0.12 -1.44 -7.90
CA ASN A 285 1.44 -1.62 -7.32
C ASN A 285 1.96 -3.06 -7.53
N GLN A 286 1.12 -4.07 -7.31
CA GLN A 286 1.51 -5.47 -7.53
C GLN A 286 1.67 -5.82 -9.01
N THR A 287 0.86 -5.24 -9.87
CA THR A 287 1.01 -5.40 -11.34
C THR A 287 2.34 -4.84 -11.81
N LEU A 288 2.77 -3.69 -11.29
CA LEU A 288 4.09 -3.13 -11.59
C LEU A 288 5.22 -4.06 -11.11
N SER A 289 5.04 -4.73 -9.96
CA SER A 289 6.01 -5.72 -9.48
C SER A 289 6.11 -6.94 -10.40
N VAL A 290 5.01 -7.36 -11.01
CA VAL A 290 5.01 -8.44 -12.02
C VAL A 290 5.94 -8.09 -13.18
N PHE A 291 5.78 -6.90 -13.77
CA PHE A 291 6.66 -6.46 -14.86
C PHE A 291 8.13 -6.41 -14.45
N THR A 292 8.41 -5.95 -13.24
CA THR A 292 9.78 -5.90 -12.71
C THR A 292 10.39 -7.29 -12.55
N LEU A 293 9.64 -8.24 -11.99
CA LEU A 293 10.08 -9.62 -11.82
C LEU A 293 10.34 -10.31 -13.16
N TRP A 294 9.49 -10.09 -14.16
CA TRP A 294 9.70 -10.60 -15.51
C TRP A 294 10.92 -9.98 -16.17
N ALA A 295 11.11 -8.66 -16.06
CA ALA A 295 12.30 -7.98 -16.61
C ALA A 295 13.59 -8.53 -15.96
N LEU A 296 13.60 -8.72 -14.64
CA LEU A 296 14.72 -9.33 -13.94
C LEU A 296 14.95 -10.80 -14.36
N THR A 297 13.88 -11.55 -14.58
CA THR A 297 13.98 -12.94 -15.04
C THR A 297 14.61 -13.03 -16.42
N VAL A 298 14.16 -12.20 -17.36
CA VAL A 298 14.73 -12.09 -18.70
C VAL A 298 16.22 -11.72 -18.61
N TYR A 299 16.55 -10.67 -17.86
CA TYR A 299 17.92 -10.22 -17.66
C TYR A 299 18.82 -11.33 -17.10
N LEU A 300 18.36 -12.09 -16.10
CA LEU A 300 19.15 -13.18 -15.52
C LEU A 300 19.35 -14.34 -16.50
N VAL A 301 18.36 -14.64 -17.35
CA VAL A 301 18.51 -15.64 -18.42
C VAL A 301 19.57 -15.20 -19.42
N GLU A 302 19.51 -13.96 -19.91
CA GLU A 302 20.49 -13.40 -20.86
C GLU A 302 21.92 -13.39 -20.28
N GLN A 303 22.04 -13.10 -18.99
CA GLN A 303 23.31 -13.14 -18.25
C GLN A 303 23.75 -14.57 -17.86
N LYS A 304 23.02 -15.59 -18.26
CA LYS A 304 23.27 -17.03 -17.90
C LYS A 304 23.37 -17.27 -16.40
N LYS A 305 22.61 -16.47 -15.61
CA LYS A 305 22.54 -16.57 -14.13
C LYS A 305 21.30 -17.36 -13.67
N ARG A 306 21.21 -17.63 -12.37
CA ARG A 306 20.08 -18.37 -11.76
C ARG A 306 18.79 -17.52 -11.80
N TYR A 307 17.98 -17.69 -12.81
CA TYR A 307 16.72 -16.95 -13.01
C TYR A 307 15.52 -17.52 -12.24
N VAL A 308 15.60 -18.76 -11.75
CA VAL A 308 14.49 -19.45 -11.05
C VAL A 308 14.02 -18.64 -9.83
N MET A 309 14.94 -17.96 -9.15
CA MET A 309 14.64 -17.12 -7.98
C MET A 309 13.67 -15.97 -8.28
N THR A 310 13.66 -15.45 -9.50
CA THR A 310 12.75 -14.39 -9.95
C THR A 310 11.57 -14.94 -10.73
N LEU A 311 11.74 -16.05 -11.44
CA LEU A 311 10.70 -16.70 -12.23
C LEU A 311 9.54 -17.19 -11.37
N ILE A 312 9.81 -17.87 -10.26
CA ILE A 312 8.75 -18.39 -9.37
C ILE A 312 7.89 -17.25 -8.82
N PRO A 313 8.44 -16.19 -8.21
CA PRO A 313 7.64 -15.04 -7.80
C PRO A 313 6.94 -14.34 -8.97
N ALA A 314 7.56 -14.23 -10.15
CA ALA A 314 6.95 -13.64 -11.33
C ALA A 314 5.67 -14.37 -11.75
N LEU A 315 5.74 -15.69 -11.86
CA LEU A 315 4.60 -16.52 -12.20
C LEU A 315 3.49 -16.46 -11.13
N PHE A 316 3.87 -16.55 -9.87
CA PHE A 316 2.92 -16.45 -8.75
C PHE A 316 2.19 -15.10 -8.76
N MET A 317 2.93 -14.00 -8.83
CA MET A 317 2.34 -12.66 -8.83
C MET A 317 1.53 -12.37 -10.11
N THR A 318 1.93 -12.92 -11.25
CA THR A 318 1.13 -12.86 -12.49
C THR A 318 -0.23 -13.51 -12.26
N THR A 319 -0.26 -14.68 -11.63
CA THR A 319 -1.50 -15.38 -11.32
C THR A 319 -2.35 -14.61 -10.30
N VAL A 320 -1.75 -14.10 -9.23
CA VAL A 320 -2.45 -13.29 -8.22
C VAL A 320 -3.10 -12.06 -8.85
N CYS A 321 -2.32 -11.26 -9.61
CA CYS A 321 -2.82 -10.01 -10.19
C CYS A 321 -3.89 -10.23 -11.26
N SER A 322 -3.75 -11.26 -12.10
CA SER A 322 -4.75 -11.59 -13.11
C SER A 322 -6.03 -12.16 -12.49
N THR A 323 -5.91 -13.07 -11.53
CA THR A 323 -7.07 -13.63 -10.83
C THR A 323 -7.85 -12.55 -10.08
N PHE A 324 -7.16 -11.57 -9.50
CA PHE A 324 -7.82 -10.44 -8.84
C PHE A 324 -8.76 -9.69 -9.80
N ILE A 325 -8.31 -9.40 -11.02
CA ILE A 325 -9.17 -8.75 -12.03
C ILE A 325 -10.41 -9.58 -12.32
N PHE A 326 -10.24 -10.90 -12.43
CA PHE A 326 -11.37 -11.77 -12.80
C PHE A 326 -12.37 -11.96 -11.66
N VAL A 327 -11.91 -12.10 -10.42
CA VAL A 327 -12.72 -12.50 -9.26
C VAL A 327 -13.22 -11.30 -8.45
N SER A 328 -12.48 -10.19 -8.41
CA SER A 328 -12.86 -9.04 -7.59
C SER A 328 -14.18 -8.41 -8.06
N ASN A 329 -15.10 -8.22 -7.12
CA ASN A 329 -16.36 -7.54 -7.37
C ASN A 329 -16.19 -6.08 -7.83
N GLN A 330 -15.04 -5.50 -7.58
CA GLN A 330 -14.71 -4.13 -8.02
C GLN A 330 -14.12 -4.09 -9.44
N ALA A 331 -13.83 -5.26 -10.03
CA ALA A 331 -13.34 -5.37 -11.40
C ALA A 331 -14.37 -6.15 -12.24
N LEU A 332 -14.09 -7.37 -12.66
CA LEU A 332 -14.99 -8.15 -13.51
C LEU A 332 -16.05 -8.95 -12.74
N GLY A 333 -15.81 -9.29 -11.47
CA GLY A 333 -16.75 -9.98 -10.60
C GLY A 333 -17.26 -11.33 -11.14
N LEU A 334 -16.40 -12.06 -11.85
CA LEU A 334 -16.80 -13.35 -12.44
C LEU A 334 -17.03 -14.39 -11.35
N GLN A 335 -17.89 -15.36 -11.64
CA GLN A 335 -18.10 -16.50 -10.74
C GLN A 335 -16.78 -17.16 -10.38
N GLY A 336 -16.58 -17.53 -9.10
CA GLY A 336 -15.29 -17.96 -8.57
C GLY A 336 -14.59 -19.02 -9.41
N TRP A 337 -15.28 -20.09 -9.83
CA TRP A 337 -14.66 -21.15 -10.64
C TRP A 337 -14.22 -20.66 -12.03
N VAL A 338 -14.94 -19.73 -12.67
CA VAL A 338 -14.55 -19.14 -13.96
C VAL A 338 -13.34 -18.22 -13.77
N GLY A 339 -13.38 -17.35 -12.75
CA GLY A 339 -12.30 -16.42 -12.46
C GLY A 339 -10.98 -17.13 -12.12
N TYR A 340 -11.05 -18.18 -11.30
CA TYR A 340 -9.87 -19.00 -10.99
C TYR A 340 -9.37 -19.79 -12.20
N GLY A 341 -10.27 -20.31 -13.03
CA GLY A 341 -9.91 -20.99 -14.27
C GLY A 341 -9.15 -20.10 -15.23
N LEU A 342 -9.61 -18.85 -15.40
CA LEU A 342 -8.92 -17.82 -16.20
C LEU A 342 -7.55 -17.43 -15.60
N GLY A 343 -7.46 -17.31 -14.29
CA GLY A 343 -6.18 -17.08 -13.60
C GLY A 343 -5.15 -18.18 -13.86
N LEU A 344 -5.58 -19.45 -13.79
CA LEU A 344 -4.75 -20.59 -14.14
C LEU A 344 -4.39 -20.62 -15.64
N ALA A 345 -5.28 -20.22 -16.52
CA ALA A 345 -5.00 -20.10 -17.95
C ALA A 345 -3.90 -19.05 -18.20
N VAL A 346 -3.97 -17.89 -17.54
CA VAL A 346 -2.90 -16.87 -17.63
C VAL A 346 -1.57 -17.42 -17.13
N PHE A 347 -1.56 -18.16 -16.01
CA PHE A 347 -0.35 -18.82 -15.51
C PHE A 347 0.24 -19.79 -16.55
N ALA A 348 -0.59 -20.64 -17.16
CA ALA A 348 -0.15 -21.59 -18.18
C ALA A 348 0.41 -20.86 -19.42
N VAL A 349 -0.26 -19.81 -19.89
CA VAL A 349 0.21 -18.98 -21.01
C VAL A 349 1.55 -18.34 -20.69
N ALA A 350 1.72 -17.80 -19.49
CA ALA A 350 2.97 -17.15 -19.05
C ALA A 350 4.14 -18.15 -19.03
N ILE A 351 3.93 -19.38 -18.53
CA ILE A 351 4.95 -20.44 -18.56
C ILE A 351 5.28 -20.84 -20.01
N ILE A 352 4.27 -21.11 -20.83
CA ILE A 352 4.47 -21.53 -22.21
C ILE A 352 5.26 -20.47 -22.98
N TRP A 353 4.85 -19.19 -22.83
CA TRP A 353 5.54 -18.09 -23.47
C TRP A 353 6.98 -17.96 -23.00
N PHE A 354 7.24 -18.05 -21.70
CA PHE A 354 8.60 -17.99 -21.16
C PHE A 354 9.48 -19.10 -21.69
N VAL A 355 8.98 -20.35 -21.71
CA VAL A 355 9.72 -21.53 -22.22
C VAL A 355 10.01 -21.36 -23.71
N TRP A 356 9.00 -20.92 -24.48
CA TRP A 356 9.14 -20.65 -25.89
C TRP A 356 10.18 -19.55 -26.17
N TRP A 357 10.05 -18.40 -25.46
CA TRP A 357 11.00 -17.30 -25.59
C TRP A 357 12.41 -17.74 -25.23
N LYS A 358 12.59 -18.40 -24.10
CA LYS A 358 13.91 -18.88 -23.67
C LYS A 358 14.57 -19.80 -24.69
N LYS A 359 13.81 -20.69 -25.34
CA LYS A 359 14.31 -21.60 -26.35
C LYS A 359 14.84 -20.86 -27.59
N HIS A 360 14.26 -19.70 -27.91
CA HIS A 360 14.67 -18.90 -29.07
C HIS A 360 15.68 -17.81 -28.74
N ALA A 361 15.73 -17.34 -27.52
CA ALA A 361 16.65 -16.28 -27.08
C ALA A 361 18.05 -16.82 -26.70
N THR A 362 18.18 -18.11 -26.44
CA THR A 362 19.46 -18.75 -26.06
C THR A 362 20.24 -19.38 -27.23
N VAL A 363 19.91 -18.99 -28.45
CA VAL A 363 20.67 -19.41 -29.65
C VAL A 363 21.81 -18.43 -29.95
#